data_6feec4079a70040702079b8622973ac6
#
_entry.id   6feec4079a70040702079b8622973ac6
#
_cell.length_a   1.000
_cell.length_b   1.000
_cell.length_c   1.000
_cell.angle_alpha   90.00
_cell.angle_beta   90.00
_cell.angle_gamma   90.00
#
_symmetry.space_group_name_H-M   'P 1'
#
loop_
_entity.id
_entity.type
_entity.pdbx_description
1 polymer ?
#
loop_
_entity_poly.entity_id
_entity_poly.type
_entity_poly.pdbx_seq_one_letter_code
_entity_poly.pdbx_strand_id
1 'polypeptide(L)'
;MRALLRAVICAGCAAGAVVAAQSGQDGPHWAYGYMKPPAPGESGPPCPPAARPFPDCAYPVTPTADDGIKRTLPGTTRSFTRNEAYFDYGPADWYPEDHPAMPDIVARGRQADGVRACALCHYPNGQGKMENGGVAGLPAAYIQQQLADFKSGARRSADPRKANTNEMAAIARKLTDAEATAAADYFASMPWRKWVRVVESDSAPRVRATSNGLFLPVAGAPAEPIGQRIIEMPERPESTEMMRDPRSGFVAYVPIGSIAKGEALVTTGGDGRTVRCTTCHGADLNGTATIPGIAGRSASYIVRQLYDMQQGTRQTKTMKAAVAKLTVEDMVNITAYVASRPVESPLDTRPR
;
A
#
# COMPACT_ATOMS: atom_id res chain seq x y z
N MET A 1 -25.93 -80.36 -32.03
CA MET A 1 -26.06 -78.93 -32.34
C MET A 1 -25.76 -78.17 -31.04
N ARG A 2 -24.56 -77.63 -30.89
CA ARG A 2 -24.09 -76.92 -29.68
C ARG A 2 -23.92 -75.46 -30.06
N ALA A 3 -24.71 -74.62 -29.47
CA ALA A 3 -24.64 -73.15 -29.59
C ALA A 3 -23.59 -72.62 -28.61
N LEU A 4 -22.58 -71.96 -29.14
CA LEU A 4 -21.53 -71.24 -28.37
C LEU A 4 -22.01 -69.82 -28.09
N LEU A 5 -22.21 -69.55 -26.81
CA LEU A 5 -22.47 -68.19 -26.32
C LEU A 5 -21.10 -67.46 -26.17
N ARG A 6 -20.90 -66.42 -26.92
CA ARG A 6 -19.74 -65.50 -26.73
C ARG A 6 -20.17 -64.39 -25.80
N ALA A 7 -19.57 -64.34 -24.62
CA ALA A 7 -19.67 -63.23 -23.72
C ALA A 7 -18.75 -62.09 -24.17
N VAL A 8 -19.31 -60.93 -24.46
CA VAL A 8 -18.56 -59.68 -24.70
C VAL A 8 -18.39 -58.99 -23.35
N ILE A 9 -17.13 -58.93 -22.89
CA ILE A 9 -16.74 -58.17 -21.71
C ILE A 9 -16.51 -56.74 -22.18
N CYS A 10 -17.43 -55.82 -21.86
CA CYS A 10 -17.20 -54.38 -21.99
C CYS A 10 -16.34 -53.91 -20.81
N ALA A 11 -15.07 -53.66 -21.05
CA ALA A 11 -14.19 -52.94 -20.13
C ALA A 11 -14.58 -51.46 -20.13
N GLY A 12 -15.35 -51.06 -19.13
CA GLY A 12 -15.65 -49.65 -18.89
C GLY A 12 -14.40 -48.92 -18.34
N CYS A 13 -13.75 -48.12 -19.18
CA CYS A 13 -12.76 -47.17 -18.75
C CYS A 13 -13.46 -46.05 -17.98
N ALA A 14 -13.45 -46.13 -16.65
CA ALA A 14 -13.76 -45.00 -15.81
C ALA A 14 -12.61 -44.00 -15.91
N ALA A 15 -12.72 -43.02 -16.81
CA ALA A 15 -11.87 -41.86 -16.79
C ALA A 15 -12.18 -41.05 -15.53
N GLY A 16 -11.42 -41.28 -14.47
CA GLY A 16 -11.41 -40.43 -13.29
C GLY A 16 -10.90 -39.07 -13.72
N ALA A 17 -11.81 -38.10 -13.83
CA ALA A 17 -11.45 -36.69 -13.90
C ALA A 17 -10.75 -36.35 -12.60
N VAL A 18 -9.41 -36.28 -12.62
CA VAL A 18 -8.65 -35.61 -11.58
C VAL A 18 -9.00 -34.14 -11.70
N VAL A 19 -10.00 -33.72 -10.95
CA VAL A 19 -10.21 -32.30 -10.64
C VAL A 19 -8.96 -31.91 -9.84
N ALA A 20 -7.96 -31.36 -10.52
CA ALA A 20 -6.91 -30.61 -9.87
C ALA A 20 -7.63 -29.51 -9.09
N ALA A 21 -7.74 -29.69 -7.78
CA ALA A 21 -8.08 -28.61 -6.88
C ALA A 21 -7.02 -27.53 -7.12
N GLN A 22 -7.33 -26.55 -7.94
CA GLN A 22 -6.66 -25.27 -7.90
C GLN A 22 -6.91 -24.79 -6.49
N SER A 23 -5.90 -24.96 -5.62
CA SER A 23 -5.78 -24.20 -4.39
C SER A 23 -5.64 -22.74 -4.83
N GLY A 24 -6.77 -22.09 -5.10
CA GLY A 24 -6.84 -20.66 -5.25
C GLY A 24 -6.33 -20.08 -3.94
N GLN A 25 -5.05 -19.76 -3.87
CA GLN A 25 -4.57 -18.87 -2.83
C GLN A 25 -5.33 -17.58 -3.05
N ASP A 26 -6.32 -17.35 -2.22
CA ASP A 26 -6.99 -16.06 -2.16
C ASP A 26 -5.89 -14.99 -2.08
N GLY A 27 -5.94 -14.00 -2.99
CA GLY A 27 -4.95 -12.94 -3.03
C GLY A 27 -4.85 -12.21 -1.67
N PRO A 28 -3.84 -11.40 -1.43
CA PRO A 28 -3.63 -10.73 -0.15
C PRO A 28 -4.62 -9.56 0.05
N HIS A 29 -5.93 -9.85 0.11
CA HIS A 29 -7.00 -8.85 0.22
C HIS A 29 -6.83 -7.91 1.41
N TRP A 30 -6.30 -8.43 2.52
CA TRP A 30 -5.94 -7.64 3.70
C TRP A 30 -4.91 -6.56 3.38
N ALA A 31 -3.99 -6.78 2.45
CA ALA A 31 -3.02 -5.77 2.02
C ALA A 31 -3.69 -4.60 1.28
N TYR A 32 -4.88 -4.81 0.74
CA TYR A 32 -5.69 -3.78 0.08
C TYR A 32 -6.68 -3.10 1.03
N GLY A 33 -6.73 -3.52 2.29
CA GLY A 33 -7.64 -2.99 3.29
C GLY A 33 -8.98 -3.73 3.36
N TYR A 34 -9.05 -4.98 2.88
CA TYR A 34 -10.25 -5.82 2.90
C TYR A 34 -9.98 -7.12 3.63
N MET A 35 -10.90 -7.53 4.50
CA MET A 35 -10.77 -8.79 5.25
C MET A 35 -11.31 -10.00 4.47
N LYS A 36 -11.96 -9.78 3.33
CA LYS A 36 -12.53 -10.83 2.48
C LYS A 36 -12.17 -10.60 1.02
N PRO A 37 -12.07 -11.66 0.21
CA PRO A 37 -11.92 -11.53 -1.23
C PRO A 37 -13.10 -10.75 -1.85
N PRO A 38 -12.92 -10.16 -3.05
CA PRO A 38 -14.03 -9.57 -3.77
C PRO A 38 -15.04 -10.64 -4.18
N ALA A 39 -16.31 -10.30 -4.16
CA ALA A 39 -17.33 -11.16 -4.77
C ALA A 39 -17.14 -11.20 -6.30
N PRO A 40 -17.57 -12.27 -6.99
CA PRO A 40 -17.48 -12.30 -8.45
C PRO A 40 -18.18 -11.07 -9.07
N GLY A 41 -17.44 -10.32 -9.89
CA GLY A 41 -17.94 -9.10 -10.52
C GLY A 41 -17.97 -7.85 -9.61
N GLU A 42 -17.54 -7.97 -8.35
CA GLU A 42 -17.43 -6.81 -7.47
C GLU A 42 -16.35 -5.84 -7.98
N SER A 43 -16.77 -4.64 -8.28
CA SER A 43 -15.90 -3.50 -8.58
C SER A 43 -15.85 -2.56 -7.38
N GLY A 44 -14.96 -1.56 -7.44
CA GLY A 44 -14.96 -0.49 -6.43
C GLY A 44 -16.34 0.16 -6.32
N PRO A 45 -16.71 0.70 -5.16
CA PRO A 45 -18.01 1.32 -4.96
C PRO A 45 -18.23 2.44 -5.97
N PRO A 46 -19.45 2.57 -6.54
CA PRO A 46 -19.76 3.64 -7.46
C PRO A 46 -19.65 5.00 -6.78
N CYS A 47 -19.19 5.99 -7.51
CA CYS A 47 -19.15 7.36 -7.04
C CYS A 47 -20.55 7.89 -6.76
N PRO A 48 -20.82 8.52 -5.63
CA PRO A 48 -22.04 9.29 -5.46
C PRO A 48 -22.04 10.47 -6.46
N PRO A 49 -23.11 10.67 -7.25
CA PRO A 49 -23.14 11.69 -8.30
C PRO A 49 -22.93 13.14 -7.84
N ALA A 50 -23.09 13.41 -6.56
CA ALA A 50 -23.19 14.79 -6.04
C ALA A 50 -22.10 15.19 -5.04
N ALA A 51 -21.23 14.29 -4.59
CA ALA A 51 -20.38 14.57 -3.44
C ALA A 51 -18.97 15.06 -3.78
N ARG A 52 -18.48 14.84 -5.02
CA ARG A 52 -17.13 15.22 -5.43
C ARG A 52 -17.03 15.40 -6.95
N PRO A 53 -16.19 16.33 -7.45
CA PRO A 53 -16.03 16.56 -8.88
C PRO A 53 -15.18 15.49 -9.59
N PHE A 54 -15.08 14.27 -9.03
CA PHE A 54 -14.31 13.18 -9.61
C PHE A 54 -15.24 12.09 -10.15
N PRO A 55 -15.26 11.86 -11.47
CA PRO A 55 -16.04 10.78 -12.05
C PRO A 55 -15.57 9.36 -11.66
N ASP A 56 -14.35 9.23 -11.14
CA ASP A 56 -13.73 7.96 -10.79
C ASP A 56 -13.55 7.82 -9.27
N CYS A 57 -14.55 8.12 -8.49
CA CYS A 57 -14.44 8.17 -7.03
C CYS A 57 -14.01 6.86 -6.40
N ALA A 58 -13.12 7.07 -5.50
CA ALA A 58 -12.84 6.16 -4.44
C ALA A 58 -13.84 6.42 -3.32
N TYR A 59 -14.65 5.55 -2.91
CA TYR A 59 -15.55 5.56 -1.76
C TYR A 59 -16.51 6.76 -1.56
N PRO A 60 -17.78 6.49 -1.35
CA PRO A 60 -18.66 7.43 -0.69
C PRO A 60 -18.21 7.55 0.78
N VAL A 61 -17.37 8.52 1.05
CA VAL A 61 -17.15 8.93 2.44
C VAL A 61 -18.37 9.74 2.81
N THR A 62 -19.22 9.21 3.68
CA THR A 62 -20.16 10.04 4.41
C THR A 62 -19.30 11.04 5.19
N PRO A 63 -19.35 12.34 4.91
CA PRO A 63 -18.59 13.31 5.68
C PRO A 63 -18.97 13.14 7.15
N THR A 64 -18.01 12.82 8.00
CA THR A 64 -18.25 12.91 9.44
C THR A 64 -18.54 14.37 9.73
N ALA A 65 -19.68 14.66 10.34
CA ALA A 65 -20.02 16.01 10.74
C ALA A 65 -18.86 16.61 11.56
N ASP A 66 -18.46 17.83 11.21
CA ASP A 66 -17.45 18.54 12.00
C ASP A 66 -18.06 18.88 13.37
N ASP A 67 -17.40 18.49 14.43
CA ASP A 67 -17.79 18.86 15.79
C ASP A 67 -17.37 20.29 16.17
N GLY A 68 -16.66 20.98 15.26
CA GLY A 68 -16.14 22.34 15.47
C GLY A 68 -15.02 22.42 16.51
N ILE A 69 -14.61 21.28 17.10
CA ILE A 69 -13.60 21.24 18.15
C ILE A 69 -12.21 21.32 17.53
N LYS A 70 -11.47 22.37 17.86
CA LYS A 70 -10.06 22.47 17.50
C LYS A 70 -9.22 21.60 18.43
N ARG A 71 -8.40 20.76 17.82
CA ARG A 71 -7.48 19.85 18.50
C ARG A 71 -6.05 20.22 18.15
N THR A 72 -5.13 19.88 19.04
CA THR A 72 -3.69 20.10 18.86
C THR A 72 -2.99 18.75 18.98
N LEU A 73 -1.98 18.51 18.16
CA LEU A 73 -1.11 17.36 18.29
C LEU A 73 0.11 17.65 19.17
N PRO A 74 0.74 16.65 19.79
CA PRO A 74 1.94 16.85 20.59
C PRO A 74 3.08 17.48 19.77
N GLY A 75 3.76 18.47 20.34
CA GLY A 75 4.92 19.13 19.71
C GLY A 75 4.59 20.19 18.67
N THR A 76 3.35 20.67 18.62
CA THR A 76 2.93 21.86 17.84
C THR A 76 2.01 22.75 18.64
N THR A 77 1.94 24.03 18.30
CA THR A 77 0.94 24.99 18.81
C THR A 77 -0.23 25.17 17.86
N ARG A 78 -0.18 24.56 16.69
CA ARG A 78 -1.26 24.63 15.69
C ARG A 78 -2.46 23.82 16.15
N SER A 79 -3.64 24.32 15.85
CA SER A 79 -4.90 23.64 16.16
C SER A 79 -5.82 23.64 14.95
N PHE A 80 -6.47 22.52 14.70
CA PHE A 80 -7.39 22.35 13.58
C PHE A 80 -8.61 21.55 14.02
N THR A 81 -9.75 21.80 13.38
CA THR A 81 -10.89 20.90 13.46
C THR A 81 -10.61 19.64 12.61
N ARG A 82 -11.45 18.62 12.74
CA ARG A 82 -11.32 17.42 11.90
C ARG A 82 -11.48 17.75 10.42
N ASN A 83 -12.44 18.61 10.07
CA ASN A 83 -12.67 18.98 8.67
C ASN A 83 -11.52 19.81 8.08
N GLU A 84 -10.90 20.70 8.86
CA GLU A 84 -9.69 21.40 8.45
C GLU A 84 -8.54 20.42 8.23
N ALA A 85 -8.38 19.40 9.11
CA ALA A 85 -7.34 18.38 8.95
C ALA A 85 -7.52 17.54 7.69
N TYR A 86 -8.76 17.33 7.25
CA TYR A 86 -9.11 16.52 6.07
C TYR A 86 -9.53 17.36 4.85
N PHE A 87 -9.25 18.66 4.85
CA PHE A 87 -9.65 19.49 3.72
C PHE A 87 -8.90 19.12 2.46
N ASP A 88 -9.65 18.82 1.40
CA ASP A 88 -9.12 18.28 0.14
C ASP A 88 -8.08 19.20 -0.53
N TYR A 89 -8.22 20.51 -0.32
CA TYR A 89 -7.44 21.55 -1.00
C TYR A 89 -6.62 22.41 -0.04
N GLY A 90 -6.10 21.82 1.00
CA GLY A 90 -5.27 22.43 2.03
C GLY A 90 -5.43 21.68 3.34
N PRO A 91 -5.03 20.42 3.41
CA PRO A 91 -5.08 19.65 4.65
C PRO A 91 -4.19 20.28 5.71
N ALA A 92 -4.49 20.01 6.98
CA ALA A 92 -3.70 20.53 8.08
C ALA A 92 -2.22 20.20 7.93
N ASP A 93 -1.41 21.24 7.96
CA ASP A 93 0.03 21.15 8.09
C ASP A 93 0.40 21.37 9.58
N TRP A 94 0.57 20.25 10.29
CA TRP A 94 0.84 20.26 11.73
C TRP A 94 2.24 20.71 12.08
N TYR A 95 3.23 20.37 11.25
CA TYR A 95 4.66 20.49 11.52
C TYR A 95 5.40 21.03 10.29
N PRO A 96 5.27 22.32 9.97
CA PRO A 96 5.92 22.92 8.80
C PRO A 96 7.45 22.85 8.86
N GLU A 97 8.00 22.60 10.05
CA GLU A 97 9.43 22.39 10.25
C GLU A 97 9.93 21.01 9.80
N ASP A 98 9.03 20.05 9.54
CA ASP A 98 9.39 18.70 9.12
C ASP A 98 9.64 18.56 7.61
N HIS A 99 9.39 19.62 6.84
CA HIS A 99 9.49 19.58 5.38
C HIS A 99 9.84 20.98 4.80
N PRO A 100 10.36 21.05 3.57
CA PRO A 100 10.57 22.31 2.87
C PRO A 100 9.23 22.98 2.49
N ALA A 101 9.27 24.21 1.97
CA ALA A 101 8.08 24.89 1.47
C ALA A 101 7.39 24.03 0.38
N MET A 102 6.10 23.77 0.56
CA MET A 102 5.33 22.96 -0.36
C MET A 102 4.97 23.76 -1.63
N PRO A 103 5.17 23.21 -2.83
CA PRO A 103 4.58 23.77 -4.04
C PRO A 103 3.04 23.69 -3.98
N ASP A 104 2.34 24.57 -4.69
CA ASP A 104 0.87 24.69 -4.60
C ASP A 104 0.14 23.38 -4.87
N ILE A 105 0.60 22.59 -5.83
CA ILE A 105 -0.01 21.28 -6.13
C ILE A 105 0.09 20.30 -4.95
N VAL A 106 1.14 20.40 -4.15
CA VAL A 106 1.31 19.58 -2.94
C VAL A 106 0.47 20.11 -1.80
N ALA A 107 0.50 21.44 -1.56
CA ALA A 107 -0.17 22.08 -0.42
C ALA A 107 -1.68 22.19 -0.61
N ARG A 108 -2.12 22.54 -1.81
CA ARG A 108 -3.53 22.95 -2.09
C ARG A 108 -4.17 22.18 -3.24
N GLY A 109 -3.38 21.54 -4.11
CA GLY A 109 -3.93 20.96 -5.34
C GLY A 109 -4.47 22.04 -6.27
N ARG A 110 -5.50 21.68 -7.05
CA ARG A 110 -6.18 22.60 -7.98
C ARG A 110 -7.69 22.36 -7.93
N GLN A 111 -8.36 23.10 -7.05
CA GLN A 111 -9.77 22.90 -6.72
C GLN A 111 -10.68 23.04 -7.93
N ALA A 112 -10.41 24.01 -8.84
CA ALA A 112 -11.23 24.25 -10.03
C ALA A 112 -11.39 23.00 -10.91
N ASP A 113 -10.35 22.15 -10.95
CA ASP A 113 -10.36 20.89 -11.73
C ASP A 113 -10.52 19.65 -10.87
N GLY A 114 -10.74 19.84 -9.58
CA GLY A 114 -10.88 18.75 -8.64
C GLY A 114 -9.60 17.95 -8.44
N VAL A 115 -8.41 18.55 -8.60
CA VAL A 115 -7.13 17.92 -8.28
C VAL A 115 -6.81 18.18 -6.81
N ARG A 116 -6.90 17.14 -5.97
CA ARG A 116 -6.69 17.24 -4.53
C ARG A 116 -5.21 17.49 -4.21
N ALA A 117 -4.95 18.11 -3.06
CA ALA A 117 -3.60 18.31 -2.55
C ALA A 117 -2.87 16.96 -2.34
N CYS A 118 -1.63 16.84 -2.85
CA CYS A 118 -0.84 15.62 -2.65
C CYS A 118 -0.63 15.33 -1.15
N ALA A 119 -0.44 16.40 -0.35
CA ALA A 119 -0.28 16.32 1.10
C ALA A 119 -1.49 15.72 1.81
N LEU A 120 -2.67 15.71 1.19
CA LEU A 120 -3.86 15.06 1.77
C LEU A 120 -3.66 13.57 1.96
N CYS A 121 -3.08 12.86 1.00
CA CYS A 121 -2.90 11.41 1.05
C CYS A 121 -1.50 11.01 1.50
N HIS A 122 -0.47 11.74 1.05
CA HIS A 122 0.93 11.41 1.30
C HIS A 122 1.51 12.10 2.53
N TYR A 123 0.78 12.97 3.21
CA TYR A 123 1.21 13.91 4.23
C TYR A 123 2.18 14.98 3.71
N PRO A 124 2.28 16.14 4.37
CA PRO A 124 3.26 17.18 4.03
C PRO A 124 4.70 16.64 4.03
N ASN A 125 5.04 15.76 4.97
CA ASN A 125 6.36 15.13 5.10
C ASN A 125 6.58 13.90 4.20
N GLY A 126 5.63 13.54 3.35
CA GLY A 126 5.76 12.44 2.39
C GLY A 126 5.78 11.03 2.99
N GLN A 127 5.58 10.86 4.29
CA GLN A 127 5.63 9.54 4.94
C GLN A 127 4.45 8.64 4.54
N GLY A 128 3.30 9.23 4.23
CA GLY A 128 2.11 8.49 3.83
C GLY A 128 1.52 7.62 4.94
N LYS A 129 0.70 6.67 4.55
CA LYS A 129 0.04 5.70 5.44
C LYS A 129 0.04 4.32 4.79
N MET A 130 -0.34 3.26 5.53
CA MET A 130 -0.37 1.90 4.97
C MET A 130 -1.28 1.79 3.72
N GLU A 131 -2.37 2.54 3.67
CA GLU A 131 -3.29 2.54 2.54
C GLU A 131 -2.82 3.43 1.37
N ASN A 132 -1.90 4.38 1.64
CA ASN A 132 -1.27 5.25 0.65
C ASN A 132 0.25 5.08 0.70
N GLY A 133 0.92 5.18 -0.43
CA GLY A 133 2.37 5.02 -0.47
C GLY A 133 3.11 6.16 0.25
N GLY A 134 4.13 5.83 1.03
CA GLY A 134 5.15 6.79 1.44
C GLY A 134 6.01 7.18 0.23
N VAL A 135 6.15 8.47 -0.02
CA VAL A 135 6.82 9.01 -1.22
C VAL A 135 8.09 9.80 -0.90
N ALA A 136 8.32 10.17 0.36
CA ALA A 136 9.54 10.84 0.79
C ALA A 136 10.79 10.03 0.42
N GLY A 137 11.82 10.70 -0.10
CA GLY A 137 13.12 10.13 -0.43
C GLY A 137 13.13 9.14 -1.59
N LEU A 138 12.03 9.02 -2.33
CA LEU A 138 12.05 8.29 -3.60
C LEU A 138 12.71 9.14 -4.69
N PRO A 139 13.46 8.55 -5.64
CA PRO A 139 14.04 9.32 -6.75
C PRO A 139 12.97 10.08 -7.53
N ALA A 140 13.23 11.36 -7.86
CA ALA A 140 12.26 12.20 -8.58
C ALA A 140 11.82 11.56 -9.90
N ALA A 141 12.77 11.03 -10.68
CA ALA A 141 12.49 10.33 -11.94
C ALA A 141 11.58 9.11 -11.73
N TYR A 142 11.74 8.38 -10.62
CA TYR A 142 10.85 7.28 -10.28
C TYR A 142 9.44 7.78 -9.95
N ILE A 143 9.30 8.87 -9.19
CA ILE A 143 7.98 9.46 -8.86
C ILE A 143 7.29 9.91 -10.15
N GLN A 144 8.00 10.61 -11.04
CA GLN A 144 7.48 11.05 -12.34
C GLN A 144 7.02 9.86 -13.19
N GLN A 145 7.82 8.79 -13.26
CA GLN A 145 7.43 7.56 -13.97
C GLN A 145 6.16 6.95 -13.38
N GLN A 146 6.03 6.91 -12.05
CA GLN A 146 4.83 6.36 -11.41
C GLN A 146 3.58 7.22 -11.70
N LEU A 147 3.70 8.53 -11.77
CA LEU A 147 2.60 9.41 -12.18
C LEU A 147 2.22 9.16 -13.65
N ALA A 148 3.20 8.99 -14.53
CA ALA A 148 2.96 8.63 -15.93
C ALA A 148 2.28 7.24 -16.07
N ASP A 149 2.69 6.26 -15.26
CA ASP A 149 2.10 4.92 -15.23
C ASP A 149 0.63 4.95 -14.75
N PHE A 150 0.31 5.78 -13.76
CA PHE A 150 -1.07 6.00 -13.34
C PHE A 150 -1.88 6.71 -14.44
N LYS A 151 -1.32 7.75 -15.07
CA LYS A 151 -1.96 8.51 -16.15
C LYS A 151 -2.31 7.62 -17.33
N SER A 152 -1.42 6.74 -17.75
CA SER A 152 -1.60 5.83 -18.88
C SER A 152 -2.39 4.55 -18.55
N GLY A 153 -2.62 4.25 -17.25
CA GLY A 153 -3.23 3.00 -16.81
C GLY A 153 -2.27 1.80 -16.77
N ALA A 154 -0.95 2.03 -16.95
CA ALA A 154 0.08 1.01 -16.77
C ALA A 154 0.24 0.60 -15.29
N ARG A 155 -0.25 1.42 -14.37
CA ARG A 155 -0.31 1.14 -12.94
C ARG A 155 -1.75 1.16 -12.44
N ARG A 156 -2.25 -0.02 -12.08
CA ARG A 156 -3.58 -0.26 -11.49
C ARG A 156 -3.44 -1.18 -10.29
N SER A 157 -4.51 -1.39 -9.56
CA SER A 157 -4.60 -2.35 -8.46
C SER A 157 -5.10 -3.71 -8.95
N ALA A 158 -4.57 -4.81 -8.42
CA ALA A 158 -5.09 -6.14 -8.64
C ALA A 158 -6.45 -6.35 -7.92
N ASP A 159 -6.67 -5.65 -6.79
CA ASP A 159 -8.00 -5.59 -6.18
C ASP A 159 -8.74 -4.35 -6.72
N PRO A 160 -9.80 -4.52 -7.53
CA PRO A 160 -10.51 -3.40 -8.18
C PRO A 160 -11.20 -2.48 -7.18
N ARG A 161 -11.43 -2.95 -5.95
CA ARG A 161 -12.03 -2.15 -4.88
C ARG A 161 -11.07 -1.12 -4.30
N LYS A 162 -9.74 -1.20 -4.60
CA LYS A 162 -8.73 -0.30 -4.04
C LYS A 162 -8.87 1.12 -4.58
N ALA A 163 -9.74 1.85 -3.94
CA ALA A 163 -10.14 3.17 -4.29
C ALA A 163 -9.01 4.19 -4.37
N ASN A 164 -8.04 4.15 -3.45
CA ASN A 164 -6.88 5.05 -3.46
C ASN A 164 -6.07 4.96 -4.76
N THR A 165 -5.96 3.77 -5.35
CA THR A 165 -5.27 3.58 -6.63
C THR A 165 -6.05 4.21 -7.77
N ASN A 166 -7.37 4.05 -7.79
CA ASN A 166 -8.25 4.65 -8.79
C ASN A 166 -8.22 6.19 -8.68
N GLU A 167 -8.21 6.72 -7.45
CA GLU A 167 -8.11 8.15 -7.20
C GLU A 167 -6.76 8.72 -7.68
N MET A 168 -5.64 8.03 -7.39
CA MET A 168 -4.33 8.44 -7.91
C MET A 168 -4.29 8.46 -9.43
N ALA A 169 -4.92 7.50 -10.11
CA ALA A 169 -5.03 7.51 -11.56
C ALA A 169 -5.86 8.70 -12.07
N ALA A 170 -6.96 9.04 -11.39
CA ALA A 170 -7.78 10.21 -11.74
C ALA A 170 -7.00 11.53 -11.55
N ILE A 171 -6.28 11.69 -10.46
CA ILE A 171 -5.40 12.83 -10.20
C ILE A 171 -4.32 12.92 -11.27
N ALA A 172 -3.59 11.82 -11.53
CA ALA A 172 -2.47 11.80 -12.48
C ALA A 172 -2.89 12.19 -13.90
N ARG A 173 -4.10 11.81 -14.35
CA ARG A 173 -4.62 12.22 -15.66
C ARG A 173 -4.80 13.73 -15.80
N LYS A 174 -5.01 14.43 -14.71
CA LYS A 174 -5.28 15.88 -14.67
C LYS A 174 -4.05 16.73 -14.39
N LEU A 175 -2.96 16.13 -13.89
CA LEU A 175 -1.72 16.85 -13.64
C LEU A 175 -1.08 17.34 -14.93
N THR A 176 -0.60 18.57 -14.91
CA THR A 176 0.36 19.07 -15.90
C THR A 176 1.74 18.49 -15.64
N ASP A 177 2.61 18.50 -16.66
CA ASP A 177 3.98 17.99 -16.49
C ASP A 177 4.77 18.84 -15.48
N ALA A 178 4.52 20.15 -15.43
CA ALA A 178 5.13 21.05 -14.46
C ALA A 178 4.71 20.72 -13.01
N GLU A 179 3.42 20.43 -12.78
CA GLU A 179 2.92 20.02 -11.46
C GLU A 179 3.47 18.66 -11.05
N ALA A 180 3.54 17.69 -11.97
CA ALA A 180 4.12 16.38 -11.74
C ALA A 180 5.61 16.49 -11.36
N THR A 181 6.37 17.36 -12.05
CA THR A 181 7.77 17.62 -11.74
C THR A 181 7.91 18.28 -10.37
N ALA A 182 7.16 19.35 -10.09
CA ALA A 182 7.24 20.05 -8.80
C ALA A 182 6.90 19.13 -7.62
N ALA A 183 5.89 18.27 -7.75
CA ALA A 183 5.55 17.28 -6.71
C ALA A 183 6.64 16.22 -6.55
N ALA A 184 7.22 15.73 -7.65
CA ALA A 184 8.27 14.73 -7.63
C ALA A 184 9.56 15.27 -6.96
N ASP A 185 9.97 16.45 -7.32
CA ASP A 185 11.17 17.11 -6.76
C ASP A 185 10.97 17.39 -5.26
N TYR A 186 9.78 17.88 -4.89
CA TYR A 186 9.44 18.12 -3.50
C TYR A 186 9.56 16.85 -2.64
N PHE A 187 8.92 15.76 -3.03
CA PHE A 187 8.96 14.53 -2.24
C PHE A 187 10.33 13.84 -2.28
N ALA A 188 11.07 13.95 -3.39
CA ALA A 188 12.41 13.41 -3.49
C ALA A 188 13.43 14.15 -2.60
N SER A 189 13.21 15.43 -2.32
CA SER A 189 14.10 16.24 -1.48
C SER A 189 14.02 15.92 0.02
N MET A 190 13.04 15.11 0.43
CA MET A 190 12.81 14.81 1.85
C MET A 190 13.47 13.49 2.26
N PRO A 191 13.99 13.40 3.50
CA PRO A 191 14.49 12.13 4.01
C PRO A 191 13.35 11.14 4.23
N TRP A 192 13.54 9.90 3.80
CA TRP A 192 12.71 8.80 4.30
C TRP A 192 13.15 8.47 5.73
N ARG A 193 12.19 8.36 6.64
CA ARG A 193 12.45 8.02 8.04
C ARG A 193 11.85 6.67 8.38
N LYS A 194 12.37 6.00 9.39
CA LYS A 194 11.75 4.77 9.90
C LYS A 194 10.32 5.07 10.31
N TRP A 195 9.38 4.42 9.61
CA TRP A 195 7.95 4.69 9.74
C TRP A 195 7.16 3.51 10.28
N VAL A 196 7.71 2.31 10.15
CA VAL A 196 7.04 1.06 10.53
C VAL A 196 7.91 0.30 11.52
N ARG A 197 7.29 -0.16 12.61
CA ARG A 197 7.86 -1.13 13.54
C ARG A 197 7.25 -2.49 13.25
N VAL A 198 8.07 -3.49 12.94
CA VAL A 198 7.63 -4.86 12.67
C VAL A 198 7.66 -5.68 13.95
N VAL A 199 6.59 -6.44 14.20
CA VAL A 199 6.43 -7.32 15.35
C VAL A 199 6.08 -8.72 14.86
N GLU A 200 6.95 -9.70 15.09
CA GLU A 200 6.64 -11.11 14.85
C GLU A 200 5.73 -11.62 15.97
N SER A 201 4.59 -12.21 15.60
CA SER A 201 3.61 -12.71 16.55
C SER A 201 2.74 -13.79 15.91
N ASP A 202 2.17 -14.68 16.73
CA ASP A 202 1.14 -15.65 16.33
C ASP A 202 -0.28 -15.02 16.26
N SER A 203 -0.43 -13.85 16.86
CA SER A 203 -1.69 -13.13 16.98
C SER A 203 -1.50 -11.63 16.74
N ALA A 204 -2.58 -10.96 16.36
CA ALA A 204 -2.60 -9.50 16.18
C ALA A 204 -3.89 -8.91 16.78
N PRO A 205 -3.90 -7.62 17.12
CA PRO A 205 -5.13 -6.95 17.48
C PRO A 205 -6.20 -7.11 16.39
N ARG A 206 -7.42 -7.38 16.81
CA ARG A 206 -8.55 -7.37 15.88
C ARG A 206 -8.74 -5.96 15.33
N VAL A 207 -8.87 -5.85 14.01
CA VAL A 207 -8.98 -4.55 13.34
C VAL A 207 -10.29 -4.41 12.57
N ARG A 208 -10.72 -3.17 12.40
CA ARG A 208 -11.72 -2.75 11.41
C ARG A 208 -11.03 -1.96 10.31
N ALA A 209 -11.49 -2.10 9.08
CA ALA A 209 -11.05 -1.26 7.99
C ALA A 209 -11.88 0.03 7.95
N THR A 210 -11.23 1.16 7.71
CA THR A 210 -11.89 2.40 7.33
C THR A 210 -12.29 2.36 5.84
N SER A 211 -13.08 3.31 5.40
CA SER A 211 -13.53 3.39 3.99
C SER A 211 -12.37 3.48 2.98
N ASN A 212 -11.22 4.02 3.37
CA ASN A 212 -10.02 4.13 2.52
C ASN A 212 -9.00 3.00 2.74
N GLY A 213 -9.34 2.00 3.58
CA GLY A 213 -8.53 0.81 3.81
C GLY A 213 -7.45 0.94 4.88
N LEU A 214 -7.51 1.96 5.74
CA LEU A 214 -6.71 2.03 6.96
C LEU A 214 -7.26 1.04 7.98
N PHE A 215 -6.39 0.26 8.62
CA PHE A 215 -6.77 -0.62 9.72
C PHE A 215 -6.68 0.10 11.06
N LEU A 216 -7.72 0.01 11.84
CA LEU A 216 -7.80 0.54 13.19
C LEU A 216 -8.19 -0.55 14.17
N PRO A 217 -7.59 -0.60 15.37
CA PRO A 217 -7.93 -1.61 16.35
C PRO A 217 -9.38 -1.48 16.81
N VAL A 218 -10.02 -2.61 17.07
CA VAL A 218 -11.35 -2.65 17.69
C VAL A 218 -11.17 -2.64 19.18
N ALA A 219 -11.59 -1.57 19.83
CA ALA A 219 -11.44 -1.41 21.29
C ALA A 219 -12.11 -2.55 22.05
N GLY A 220 -11.39 -3.12 23.04
CA GLY A 220 -11.89 -4.20 23.89
C GLY A 220 -12.03 -5.56 23.20
N ALA A 221 -11.74 -5.68 21.90
CA ALA A 221 -11.78 -6.96 21.23
C ALA A 221 -10.54 -7.81 21.59
N PRO A 222 -10.68 -9.14 21.74
CA PRO A 222 -9.54 -10.02 21.92
C PRO A 222 -8.66 -10.03 20.64
N ALA A 223 -7.37 -10.30 20.83
CA ALA A 223 -6.48 -10.58 19.71
C ALA A 223 -6.95 -11.79 18.91
N GLU A 224 -6.63 -11.83 17.64
CA GLU A 224 -6.99 -12.93 16.74
C GLU A 224 -5.73 -13.54 16.11
N PRO A 225 -5.76 -14.85 15.73
CA PRO A 225 -4.63 -15.47 15.05
C PRO A 225 -4.24 -14.69 13.79
N ILE A 226 -2.94 -14.44 13.60
CA ILE A 226 -2.47 -13.67 12.46
C ILE A 226 -2.54 -14.45 11.15
N GLY A 227 -2.39 -15.78 11.19
CA GLY A 227 -2.32 -16.62 9.99
C GLY A 227 -1.19 -16.20 9.07
N GLN A 228 -1.41 -16.27 7.76
CA GLN A 228 -0.43 -15.88 6.71
C GLN A 228 -0.71 -14.47 6.19
N ARG A 229 -0.86 -13.51 7.09
CA ARG A 229 -1.17 -12.12 6.73
C ARG A 229 -0.34 -11.12 7.53
N ILE A 230 -0.38 -9.87 7.13
CA ILE A 230 0.14 -8.75 7.88
C ILE A 230 -1.03 -7.92 8.37
N ILE A 231 -0.99 -7.53 9.64
CA ILE A 231 -1.88 -6.50 10.20
C ILE A 231 -1.03 -5.28 10.51
N GLU A 232 -1.20 -4.24 9.71
CA GLU A 232 -0.49 -2.97 9.86
C GLU A 232 -1.47 -1.88 10.26
N MET A 233 -1.20 -1.21 11.36
CA MET A 233 -2.09 -0.20 11.92
C MET A 233 -1.28 0.95 12.53
N PRO A 234 -1.86 2.16 12.71
CA PRO A 234 -1.17 3.27 13.34
C PRO A 234 -0.74 2.96 14.78
N GLU A 235 0.40 3.47 15.20
CA GLU A 235 0.82 3.43 16.60
C GLU A 235 -0.07 4.29 17.50
N ARG A 236 -0.61 5.38 16.95
CA ARG A 236 -1.58 6.27 17.60
C ARG A 236 -2.87 6.33 16.76
N PRO A 237 -3.76 5.32 16.90
CA PRO A 237 -4.91 5.16 16.02
C PRO A 237 -5.85 6.37 16.01
N GLU A 238 -6.16 6.92 17.21
CA GLU A 238 -7.08 8.04 17.35
C GLU A 238 -6.54 9.30 16.66
N SER A 239 -5.30 9.70 16.94
CA SER A 239 -4.71 10.89 16.32
C SER A 239 -4.54 10.74 14.82
N THR A 240 -4.25 9.53 14.35
CA THR A 240 -4.17 9.23 12.91
C THR A 240 -5.54 9.29 12.24
N GLU A 241 -6.57 8.71 12.87
CA GLU A 241 -7.93 8.70 12.33
C GLU A 241 -8.59 10.07 12.38
N MET A 242 -8.46 10.76 13.51
CA MET A 242 -9.15 12.04 13.73
C MET A 242 -8.41 13.22 13.11
N MET A 243 -7.08 13.22 13.24
CA MET A 243 -6.28 14.42 12.99
C MET A 243 -5.21 14.22 11.90
N ARG A 244 -5.11 13.02 11.31
CA ARG A 244 -4.11 12.72 10.28
C ARG A 244 -2.69 13.04 10.73
N ASP A 245 -2.33 12.58 11.94
CA ASP A 245 -1.04 12.85 12.57
C ASP A 245 0.14 12.35 11.72
N PRO A 246 0.96 13.23 11.12
CA PRO A 246 2.06 12.83 10.24
C PRO A 246 3.31 12.38 11.02
N ARG A 247 3.26 12.37 12.34
CA ARG A 247 4.29 11.81 13.23
C ARG A 247 3.85 10.54 13.94
N SER A 248 2.63 10.05 13.67
CA SER A 248 2.19 8.72 14.10
C SER A 248 2.73 7.67 13.14
N GLY A 249 3.73 6.90 13.57
CA GLY A 249 4.21 5.73 12.84
C GLY A 249 3.19 4.60 12.81
N PHE A 250 3.63 3.46 12.32
CA PHE A 250 2.81 2.25 12.19
C PHE A 250 3.47 1.06 12.87
N VAL A 251 2.67 0.12 13.31
CA VAL A 251 3.11 -1.21 13.71
C VAL A 251 2.56 -2.25 12.73
N ALA A 252 3.44 -3.11 12.22
CA ALA A 252 3.09 -4.23 11.37
C ALA A 252 3.31 -5.54 12.11
N TYR A 253 2.24 -6.24 12.46
CA TYR A 253 2.28 -7.60 12.97
C TYR A 253 2.45 -8.56 11.81
N VAL A 254 3.41 -9.49 11.95
CA VAL A 254 3.75 -10.49 10.93
C VAL A 254 3.88 -11.87 11.58
N PRO A 255 3.72 -12.98 10.85
CA PRO A 255 3.89 -14.32 11.38
C PRO A 255 5.31 -14.54 11.93
N ILE A 256 5.45 -15.33 13.00
CA ILE A 256 6.73 -15.68 13.60
C ILE A 256 7.65 -16.34 12.57
N GLY A 257 8.91 -15.91 12.50
CA GLY A 257 9.93 -16.39 11.56
C GLY A 257 9.89 -15.73 10.19
N SER A 258 8.95 -14.80 9.93
CA SER A 258 8.84 -14.11 8.65
C SER A 258 10.06 -13.26 8.32
N ILE A 259 10.66 -12.60 9.33
CA ILE A 259 11.85 -11.75 9.10
C ILE A 259 13.02 -12.60 8.62
N ALA A 260 13.33 -13.73 9.26
CA ALA A 260 14.44 -14.61 8.87
C ALA A 260 14.22 -15.27 7.49
N LYS A 261 13.00 -15.74 7.21
CA LYS A 261 12.63 -16.28 5.88
C LYS A 261 12.74 -15.19 4.80
N GLY A 262 12.31 -13.97 5.12
CA GLY A 262 12.39 -12.81 4.23
C GLY A 262 13.83 -12.41 3.95
N GLU A 263 14.71 -12.44 4.94
CA GLU A 263 16.15 -12.20 4.77
C GLU A 263 16.75 -13.14 3.73
N ALA A 264 16.48 -14.44 3.84
CA ALA A 264 16.95 -15.43 2.88
C ALA A 264 16.45 -15.12 1.45
N LEU A 265 15.17 -14.81 1.27
CA LEU A 265 14.61 -14.45 -0.04
C LEU A 265 15.26 -13.18 -0.61
N VAL A 266 15.42 -12.14 0.20
CA VAL A 266 15.90 -10.82 -0.23
C VAL A 266 17.39 -10.85 -0.56
N THR A 267 18.21 -11.59 0.20
CA THR A 267 19.67 -11.57 0.09
C THR A 267 20.22 -12.67 -0.81
N THR A 268 19.55 -13.83 -0.92
CA THR A 268 20.01 -14.98 -1.72
C THR A 268 19.15 -15.30 -2.93
N GLY A 269 17.90 -14.84 -2.94
CA GLY A 269 16.92 -15.20 -3.97
C GLY A 269 16.16 -16.49 -3.66
N GLY A 270 16.35 -17.11 -2.47
CA GLY A 270 15.58 -18.25 -1.98
C GLY A 270 15.55 -19.45 -2.95
N ASP A 271 16.71 -19.96 -3.32
CA ASP A 271 16.88 -21.11 -4.22
C ASP A 271 16.15 -20.94 -5.58
N GLY A 272 16.21 -19.72 -6.14
CA GLY A 272 15.64 -19.39 -7.44
C GLY A 272 14.14 -19.07 -7.43
N ARG A 273 13.56 -18.81 -6.25
CA ARG A 273 12.18 -18.28 -6.13
C ARG A 273 12.06 -16.86 -6.62
N THR A 274 13.11 -16.07 -6.38
CA THR A 274 13.17 -14.66 -6.78
C THR A 274 14.59 -14.26 -7.18
N VAL A 275 14.73 -13.06 -7.70
CA VAL A 275 16.03 -12.39 -7.86
C VAL A 275 16.39 -11.70 -6.55
N ARG A 276 17.67 -11.75 -6.15
CA ARG A 276 18.13 -11.04 -4.96
C ARG A 276 17.74 -9.55 -5.03
N CYS A 277 16.94 -9.07 -4.10
CA CYS A 277 16.46 -7.69 -4.09
C CYS A 277 17.63 -6.70 -3.92
N THR A 278 18.64 -7.10 -3.13
CA THR A 278 19.85 -6.31 -2.90
C THR A 278 20.65 -6.00 -4.15
N THR A 279 20.52 -6.79 -5.22
CA THR A 279 21.21 -6.55 -6.50
C THR A 279 20.81 -5.21 -7.13
N CYS A 280 19.56 -4.79 -6.98
CA CYS A 280 19.06 -3.56 -7.57
C CYS A 280 18.77 -2.48 -6.51
N HIS A 281 18.19 -2.87 -5.36
CA HIS A 281 17.78 -1.93 -4.32
C HIS A 281 18.90 -1.54 -3.35
N GLY A 282 20.14 -2.02 -3.56
CA GLY A 282 21.30 -1.79 -2.69
C GLY A 282 21.39 -2.82 -1.57
N ALA A 283 22.60 -3.00 -1.00
CA ALA A 283 22.85 -3.98 0.04
C ALA A 283 22.02 -3.74 1.31
N ASP A 284 21.77 -2.50 1.63
CA ASP A 284 20.98 -1.98 2.74
C ASP A 284 19.51 -1.70 2.38
N LEU A 285 19.13 -1.91 1.11
CA LEU A 285 17.79 -1.66 0.55
C LEU A 285 17.38 -0.18 0.54
N ASN A 286 18.30 0.75 0.73
CA ASN A 286 18.03 2.19 0.70
C ASN A 286 17.93 2.75 -0.73
N GLY A 287 18.11 1.89 -1.75
CA GLY A 287 17.97 2.27 -3.16
C GLY A 287 19.22 2.91 -3.75
N THR A 288 19.05 3.53 -4.91
CA THR A 288 20.09 4.28 -5.64
C THR A 288 19.48 5.58 -6.17
N ALA A 289 20.25 6.36 -6.91
CA ALA A 289 19.74 7.58 -7.55
C ALA A 289 18.55 7.36 -8.49
N THR A 290 18.37 6.16 -9.00
CA THR A 290 17.29 5.82 -9.97
C THR A 290 16.38 4.69 -9.52
N ILE A 291 16.79 3.89 -8.53
CA ILE A 291 16.04 2.75 -8.03
C ILE A 291 15.50 3.09 -6.63
N PRO A 292 14.20 2.91 -6.38
CA PRO A 292 13.59 3.31 -5.11
C PRO A 292 14.18 2.53 -3.93
N GLY A 293 14.45 3.22 -2.82
CA GLY A 293 14.70 2.61 -1.52
C GLY A 293 13.42 1.95 -1.00
N ILE A 294 13.55 0.73 -0.47
CA ILE A 294 12.44 -0.06 0.06
C ILE A 294 12.56 -0.34 1.56
N ALA A 295 13.73 -0.14 2.17
CA ALA A 295 13.95 -0.30 3.60
C ALA A 295 12.96 0.51 4.45
N GLY A 296 12.42 -0.08 5.50
CA GLY A 296 11.56 0.59 6.47
C GLY A 296 10.21 1.10 5.94
N ARG A 297 9.82 0.76 4.70
CA ARG A 297 8.53 1.15 4.13
C ARG A 297 7.41 0.21 4.57
N SER A 298 6.16 0.68 4.45
CA SER A 298 4.96 -0.06 4.83
C SER A 298 4.95 -1.48 4.26
N ALA A 299 4.84 -2.47 5.13
CA ALA A 299 4.81 -3.88 4.75
C ALA A 299 3.58 -4.21 3.89
N SER A 300 2.40 -3.76 4.29
CA SER A 300 1.15 -3.94 3.53
C SER A 300 1.22 -3.28 2.17
N TYR A 301 1.83 -2.09 2.07
CA TYR A 301 2.02 -1.43 0.79
C TYR A 301 2.94 -2.24 -0.14
N ILE A 302 4.08 -2.74 0.37
CA ILE A 302 5.02 -3.51 -0.46
C ILE A 302 4.39 -4.83 -0.93
N VAL A 303 3.65 -5.56 -0.07
CA VAL A 303 2.90 -6.76 -0.52
C VAL A 303 2.01 -6.44 -1.70
N ARG A 304 1.22 -5.35 -1.62
CA ARG A 304 0.37 -4.93 -2.76
C ARG A 304 1.18 -4.71 -4.02
N GLN A 305 2.33 -4.03 -3.92
CA GLN A 305 3.14 -3.74 -5.09
C GLN A 305 3.73 -5.00 -5.73
N LEU A 306 4.21 -5.95 -4.93
CA LEU A 306 4.69 -7.23 -5.43
C LEU A 306 3.57 -8.02 -6.11
N TYR A 307 2.40 -8.06 -5.48
CA TYR A 307 1.24 -8.76 -6.02
C TYR A 307 0.69 -8.08 -7.28
N ASP A 308 0.53 -6.75 -7.29
CA ASP A 308 0.10 -5.98 -8.47
C ASP A 308 1.04 -6.19 -9.67
N MET A 309 2.36 -6.25 -9.42
CA MET A 309 3.35 -6.54 -10.46
C MET A 309 3.25 -7.99 -10.96
N GLN A 310 3.04 -8.95 -10.07
CA GLN A 310 2.86 -10.36 -10.42
C GLN A 310 1.60 -10.57 -11.26
N GLN A 311 0.50 -9.93 -10.89
CA GLN A 311 -0.78 -9.99 -11.63
C GLN A 311 -0.78 -9.14 -12.92
N GLY A 312 0.30 -8.38 -13.18
CA GLY A 312 0.44 -7.54 -14.38
C GLY A 312 -0.43 -6.27 -14.36
N THR A 313 -1.13 -5.99 -13.26
CA THR A 313 -1.91 -4.77 -13.10
C THR A 313 -1.03 -3.54 -12.85
N ARG A 314 0.17 -3.73 -12.27
CA ARG A 314 1.27 -2.79 -12.28
C ARG A 314 2.34 -3.30 -13.24
N GLN A 315 2.39 -2.69 -14.43
CA GLN A 315 3.33 -3.10 -15.46
C GLN A 315 4.77 -2.74 -15.05
N THR A 316 5.67 -3.69 -15.22
CA THR A 316 7.11 -3.51 -14.98
C THR A 316 7.90 -4.51 -15.80
N LYS A 317 8.96 -4.03 -16.44
CA LYS A 317 9.92 -4.91 -17.14
C LYS A 317 10.95 -5.45 -16.13
N THR A 318 11.43 -4.60 -15.25
CA THR A 318 12.54 -4.89 -14.34
C THR A 318 12.15 -5.86 -13.23
N MET A 319 10.99 -5.63 -12.57
CA MET A 319 10.54 -6.45 -11.44
C MET A 319 9.82 -7.74 -11.84
N LYS A 320 9.50 -7.92 -13.13
CA LYS A 320 8.73 -9.08 -13.60
C LYS A 320 9.35 -10.43 -13.20
N ALA A 321 10.66 -10.57 -13.36
CA ALA A 321 11.36 -11.80 -12.99
C ALA A 321 11.39 -12.02 -11.47
N ALA A 322 11.51 -10.93 -10.69
CA ALA A 322 11.55 -11.00 -9.24
C ALA A 322 10.23 -11.46 -8.62
N VAL A 323 9.08 -11.11 -9.23
CA VAL A 323 7.76 -11.44 -8.66
C VAL A 323 7.14 -12.73 -9.22
N ALA A 324 7.64 -13.24 -10.34
CA ALA A 324 6.97 -14.26 -11.15
C ALA A 324 6.63 -15.55 -10.39
N LYS A 325 7.49 -15.97 -9.46
CA LYS A 325 7.34 -17.26 -8.74
C LYS A 325 7.00 -17.08 -7.25
N LEU A 326 6.81 -15.84 -6.79
CA LEU A 326 6.52 -15.58 -5.38
C LEU A 326 5.14 -16.09 -5.01
N THR A 327 5.05 -16.79 -3.89
CA THR A 327 3.77 -17.05 -3.22
C THR A 327 3.37 -15.84 -2.36
N VAL A 328 2.13 -15.79 -1.90
CA VAL A 328 1.71 -14.75 -0.94
C VAL A 328 2.52 -14.85 0.36
N GLU A 329 2.86 -16.06 0.81
CA GLU A 329 3.75 -16.25 1.96
C GLU A 329 5.15 -15.67 1.72
N ASP A 330 5.74 -15.89 0.53
CA ASP A 330 7.03 -15.28 0.18
C ASP A 330 6.93 -13.73 0.21
N MET A 331 5.85 -13.17 -0.29
CA MET A 331 5.62 -11.71 -0.25
C MET A 331 5.49 -11.19 1.20
N VAL A 332 4.79 -11.91 2.08
CA VAL A 332 4.72 -11.60 3.51
C VAL A 332 6.12 -11.62 4.13
N ASN A 333 6.89 -12.67 3.90
CA ASN A 333 8.23 -12.83 4.45
C ASN A 333 9.19 -11.73 3.94
N ILE A 334 9.24 -11.50 2.61
CA ILE A 334 10.04 -10.42 2.02
C ILE A 334 9.72 -9.09 2.67
N THR A 335 8.44 -8.77 2.80
CA THR A 335 8.03 -7.45 3.29
C THR A 335 8.21 -7.30 4.79
N ALA A 336 8.10 -8.37 5.58
CA ALA A 336 8.45 -8.37 6.98
C ALA A 336 9.92 -7.98 7.19
N TYR A 337 10.83 -8.60 6.42
CA TYR A 337 12.25 -8.26 6.46
C TYR A 337 12.50 -6.83 5.98
N VAL A 338 12.00 -6.46 4.81
CA VAL A 338 12.23 -5.13 4.22
C VAL A 338 11.71 -4.00 5.13
N ALA A 339 10.50 -4.15 5.69
CA ALA A 339 9.93 -3.16 6.60
C ALA A 339 10.67 -3.07 7.95
N SER A 340 11.32 -4.16 8.39
CA SER A 340 12.11 -4.17 9.63
C SER A 340 13.47 -3.49 9.50
N ARG A 341 13.96 -3.27 8.26
CA ARG A 341 15.30 -2.74 8.03
C ARG A 341 15.46 -1.31 8.56
N PRO A 342 16.66 -0.96 9.05
CA PRO A 342 16.96 0.42 9.38
C PRO A 342 16.91 1.29 8.11
N VAL A 343 16.58 2.54 8.30
CA VAL A 343 16.58 3.54 7.24
C VAL A 343 17.79 4.44 7.46
N GLU A 344 18.68 4.45 6.50
CA GLU A 344 19.77 5.41 6.42
C GLU A 344 19.44 6.42 5.33
N SER A 345 18.94 7.58 5.73
CA SER A 345 18.72 8.66 4.76
C SER A 345 19.95 9.53 4.70
N PRO A 346 20.60 9.67 3.51
CA PRO A 346 21.70 10.60 3.33
C PRO A 346 21.32 12.06 3.62
N LEU A 347 20.00 12.34 3.66
CA LEU A 347 19.45 13.67 3.90
C LEU A 347 19.17 13.94 5.39
N ASP A 348 19.30 12.93 6.27
CA ASP A 348 19.01 13.10 7.71
C ASP A 348 20.27 13.54 8.46
N THR A 349 20.59 14.82 8.39
CA THR A 349 21.72 15.43 9.10
C THR A 349 21.35 15.97 10.48
N ARG A 350 20.09 15.79 10.93
CA ARG A 350 19.61 16.31 12.23
C ARG A 350 19.97 15.33 13.36
N PRO A 351 20.39 15.83 14.54
CA PRO A 351 20.56 14.98 15.72
C PRO A 351 19.27 14.28 16.09
N ARG A 352 19.36 13.04 16.50
CA ARG A 352 18.22 12.23 16.98
C ARG A 352 17.75 12.70 18.34
#